data_34ca050016ab324c266efaa956b2310f
#
_entry.id   34ca050016ab324c266efaa956b2310f
#
_cell.length_a   1.000
_cell.length_b   1.000
_cell.length_c   1.000
_cell.angle_alpha   90.00
_cell.angle_beta   90.00
_cell.angle_gamma   90.00
#
_symmetry.space_group_name_H-M   'P 1'
#
loop_
_entity.id
_entity.type
_entity.pdbx_description
1 polymer ?
#
loop_
_entity_poly.entity_id
_entity_poly.type
_entity_poly.pdbx_seq_one_letter_code
_entity_poly.pdbx_strand_id
1 'polypeptide(L)'
;MQVTKTVEETRKQIKAWKKEGKTVGLAPTMGFLHEGHASLIKKCREQNDIVVVSDFVNPTQFGPTEDLEAYPRDFERDSKLCESLGADLIFCPEPSEMYHDPHAFVSIDTLSETLCGKTRPIHFKGVCTVVTKLFHIVAPDRAYFGQKDAQQLAIIRKMVSDLNFDIEIVGCPIIREEDGLAKSSRNTYLSPEERKAALCLSKAVKAGQEAIHAGIPAEELLGKMRAVIEAVPLAKIDYVSMVDALTMQPVEKADRSVLVAMAVYIGKTRLIDNFSYEV
;
A
#
# COMPACT_ATOMS: atom_id res chain seq x y z
N MET A 1 -11.59 22.26 -4.65
CA MET A 1 -10.69 21.19 -5.15
C MET A 1 -10.80 21.06 -6.66
N GLN A 2 -9.69 20.82 -7.39
CA GLN A 2 -9.67 20.61 -8.85
C GLN A 2 -9.69 19.10 -9.16
N VAL A 3 -10.26 18.72 -10.32
CA VAL A 3 -10.18 17.37 -10.86
C VAL A 3 -9.54 17.45 -12.23
N THR A 4 -8.47 16.70 -12.45
CA THR A 4 -7.79 16.59 -13.75
C THR A 4 -7.81 15.16 -14.24
N LYS A 5 -7.93 14.97 -15.55
CA LYS A 5 -7.99 13.65 -16.18
C LYS A 5 -6.80 13.39 -17.10
N THR A 6 -6.08 14.45 -17.48
CA THR A 6 -4.92 14.33 -18.36
C THR A 6 -3.60 14.66 -17.65
N VAL A 7 -2.54 14.07 -18.14
CA VAL A 7 -1.16 14.36 -17.68
C VAL A 7 -0.81 15.81 -17.91
N GLU A 8 -1.24 16.36 -19.04
CA GLU A 8 -0.96 17.75 -19.42
C GLU A 8 -1.61 18.75 -18.46
N GLU A 9 -2.92 18.60 -18.18
CA GLU A 9 -3.64 19.46 -17.22
C GLU A 9 -3.00 19.41 -15.84
N THR A 10 -2.70 18.20 -15.35
CA THR A 10 -2.07 17.98 -14.05
C THR A 10 -0.72 18.68 -13.99
N ARG A 11 0.17 18.43 -14.95
CA ARG A 11 1.49 19.08 -15.01
C ARG A 11 1.41 20.59 -15.08
N LYS A 12 0.47 21.13 -15.84
CA LYS A 12 0.26 22.60 -15.96
C LYS A 12 -0.05 23.20 -14.60
N GLN A 13 -0.97 22.59 -13.85
CA GLN A 13 -1.37 23.06 -12.53
C GLN A 13 -0.23 22.93 -11.51
N ILE A 14 0.46 21.79 -11.48
CA ILE A 14 1.61 21.59 -10.58
C ILE A 14 2.72 22.62 -10.86
N LYS A 15 3.05 22.84 -12.12
CA LYS A 15 4.06 23.86 -12.48
C LYS A 15 3.67 25.26 -12.04
N ALA A 16 2.38 25.62 -12.06
CA ALA A 16 1.91 26.91 -11.56
C ALA A 16 2.17 27.05 -10.05
N TRP A 17 1.77 26.05 -9.25
CA TRP A 17 2.00 26.07 -7.80
C TRP A 17 3.49 26.07 -7.41
N LYS A 18 4.32 25.28 -8.11
CA LYS A 18 5.77 25.27 -7.86
C LYS A 18 6.44 26.61 -8.20
N LYS A 19 5.95 27.36 -9.20
CA LYS A 19 6.41 28.72 -9.48
C LYS A 19 6.05 29.71 -8.36
N GLU A 20 5.00 29.45 -7.60
CA GLU A 20 4.62 30.22 -6.40
C GLU A 20 5.44 29.80 -5.16
N GLY A 21 6.39 28.90 -5.29
CA GLY A 21 7.22 28.39 -4.19
C GLY A 21 6.52 27.40 -3.26
N LYS A 22 5.37 26.83 -3.67
CA LYS A 22 4.60 25.90 -2.85
C LYS A 22 5.18 24.49 -2.87
N THR A 23 5.19 23.86 -1.72
CA THR A 23 5.50 22.43 -1.56
C THR A 23 4.31 21.58 -1.97
N VAL A 24 4.57 20.44 -2.66
CA VAL A 24 3.56 19.54 -3.20
C VAL A 24 3.68 18.16 -2.54
N GLY A 25 2.63 17.70 -1.90
CA GLY A 25 2.50 16.34 -1.41
C GLY A 25 1.62 15.49 -2.32
N LEU A 26 1.95 14.20 -2.45
CA LEU A 26 1.20 13.24 -3.24
C LEU A 26 0.73 12.06 -2.36
N ALA A 27 -0.57 11.77 -2.39
CA ALA A 27 -1.16 10.55 -1.83
C ALA A 27 -1.65 9.65 -2.98
N PRO A 28 -0.86 8.64 -3.41
CA PRO A 28 -1.28 7.72 -4.46
C PRO A 28 -2.33 6.74 -3.95
N THR A 29 -3.45 6.62 -4.66
CA THR A 29 -4.52 5.67 -4.35
C THR A 29 -5.06 5.01 -5.62
N MET A 30 -5.82 3.93 -5.42
CA MET A 30 -6.59 3.29 -6.49
C MET A 30 -8.10 3.60 -6.40
N GLY A 31 -8.48 4.64 -5.65
CA GLY A 31 -9.87 4.95 -5.39
C GLY A 31 -10.52 4.05 -4.35
N PHE A 32 -11.85 4.16 -4.22
CA PHE A 32 -12.67 3.55 -3.19
C PHE A 32 -12.12 3.81 -1.79
N LEU A 33 -11.96 5.08 -1.49
CA LEU A 33 -11.23 5.58 -0.34
C LEU A 33 -11.90 5.19 0.98
N HIS A 34 -11.09 4.89 1.97
CA HIS A 34 -11.50 4.59 3.35
C HIS A 34 -10.60 5.35 4.34
N GLU A 35 -10.82 5.18 5.64
CA GLU A 35 -10.10 5.90 6.70
C GLU A 35 -8.58 5.73 6.62
N GLY A 36 -8.10 4.59 6.11
CA GLY A 36 -6.67 4.38 5.83
C GLY A 36 -6.14 5.39 4.81
N HIS A 37 -6.84 5.59 3.68
CA HIS A 37 -6.48 6.59 2.68
C HIS A 37 -6.66 8.02 3.23
N ALA A 38 -7.73 8.26 4.02
CA ALA A 38 -7.96 9.54 4.66
C ALA A 38 -6.79 9.94 5.58
N SER A 39 -6.16 9.00 6.28
CA SER A 39 -4.98 9.26 7.11
C SER A 39 -3.77 9.72 6.30
N LEU A 40 -3.57 9.17 5.08
CA LEU A 40 -2.51 9.61 4.17
C LEU A 40 -2.73 11.06 3.73
N ILE A 41 -3.97 11.38 3.31
CA ILE A 41 -4.35 12.72 2.84
C ILE A 41 -4.19 13.75 3.96
N LYS A 42 -4.65 13.44 5.18
CA LYS A 42 -4.47 14.29 6.35
C LYS A 42 -2.99 14.55 6.64
N LYS A 43 -2.17 13.48 6.64
CA LYS A 43 -0.74 13.61 6.88
C LYS A 43 -0.05 14.41 5.78
N CYS A 44 -0.47 14.24 4.55
CA CYS A 44 -0.03 15.03 3.40
C CYS A 44 -0.36 16.51 3.59
N ARG A 45 -1.60 16.85 4.03
CA ARG A 45 -2.03 18.24 4.27
C ARG A 45 -1.26 18.93 5.40
N GLU A 46 -0.91 18.17 6.45
CA GLU A 46 -0.11 18.70 7.57
C GLU A 46 1.30 19.15 7.16
N GLN A 47 1.86 18.59 6.11
CA GLN A 47 3.27 18.72 5.76
C GLN A 47 3.53 19.44 4.43
N ASN A 48 2.48 19.81 3.69
CA ASN A 48 2.64 20.45 2.37
C ASN A 48 1.61 21.56 2.16
N ASP A 49 1.98 22.52 1.32
CA ASP A 49 1.08 23.60 0.90
C ASP A 49 0.01 23.12 -0.08
N ILE A 50 0.34 22.13 -0.90
CA ILE A 50 -0.55 21.53 -1.91
C ILE A 50 -0.65 20.03 -1.69
N VAL A 51 -1.87 19.52 -1.73
CA VAL A 51 -2.17 18.10 -1.63
C VAL A 51 -2.76 17.59 -2.94
N VAL A 52 -2.07 16.66 -3.56
CA VAL A 52 -2.51 15.94 -4.76
C VAL A 52 -2.85 14.51 -4.38
N VAL A 53 -4.02 14.06 -4.77
CA VAL A 53 -4.44 12.65 -4.65
C VAL A 53 -4.50 12.06 -6.05
N SER A 54 -3.89 10.90 -6.28
CA SER A 54 -4.21 10.14 -7.48
C SER A 54 -5.32 9.13 -7.17
N ASP A 55 -6.32 9.07 -8.02
CA ASP A 55 -7.40 8.08 -7.99
C ASP A 55 -7.35 7.30 -9.30
N PHE A 56 -6.57 6.21 -9.30
CA PHE A 56 -6.30 5.45 -10.52
C PHE A 56 -6.13 3.96 -10.23
N VAL A 57 -7.10 3.16 -10.68
CA VAL A 57 -6.99 1.69 -10.65
C VAL A 57 -6.01 1.26 -11.75
N ASN A 58 -4.77 0.99 -11.34
CA ASN A 58 -3.69 0.65 -12.26
C ASN A 58 -3.80 -0.78 -12.79
N PRO A 59 -4.13 -1.00 -14.07
CA PRO A 59 -4.34 -2.36 -14.59
C PRO A 59 -3.05 -3.20 -14.61
N THR A 60 -1.88 -2.57 -14.72
CA THR A 60 -0.62 -3.30 -14.91
C THR A 60 -0.10 -4.00 -13.64
N GLN A 61 -0.70 -3.72 -12.48
CA GLN A 61 -0.34 -4.38 -11.21
C GLN A 61 -1.25 -5.57 -10.84
N PHE A 62 -2.24 -5.88 -11.68
CA PHE A 62 -3.15 -7.00 -11.48
C PHE A 62 -2.80 -8.16 -12.43
N GLY A 63 -2.70 -9.36 -11.87
CA GLY A 63 -2.56 -10.59 -12.64
C GLY A 63 -3.86 -10.96 -13.36
N PRO A 64 -3.81 -11.88 -14.34
CA PRO A 64 -4.99 -12.26 -15.13
C PRO A 64 -6.15 -12.85 -14.31
N THR A 65 -5.88 -13.34 -13.12
CA THR A 65 -6.86 -13.97 -12.22
C THR A 65 -7.17 -13.12 -10.99
N GLU A 66 -6.66 -11.89 -10.94
CA GLU A 66 -6.89 -10.98 -9.83
C GLU A 66 -8.14 -10.10 -10.03
N ASP A 67 -8.50 -9.35 -9.01
CA ASP A 67 -9.77 -8.65 -8.85
C ASP A 67 -9.86 -7.29 -9.59
N LEU A 68 -9.17 -7.10 -10.71
CA LEU A 68 -9.16 -5.82 -11.45
C LEU A 68 -10.57 -5.34 -11.83
N GLU A 69 -11.38 -6.23 -12.41
CA GLU A 69 -12.75 -5.88 -12.84
C GLU A 69 -13.69 -5.66 -11.66
N ALA A 70 -13.53 -6.48 -10.61
CA ALA A 70 -14.32 -6.40 -9.39
C ALA A 70 -13.85 -5.31 -8.42
N TYR A 71 -12.69 -4.69 -8.67
CA TYR A 71 -12.15 -3.66 -7.77
C TYR A 71 -13.13 -2.48 -7.68
N PRO A 72 -13.56 -2.11 -6.46
CA PRO A 72 -14.63 -1.14 -6.28
C PRO A 72 -14.20 0.25 -6.75
N ARG A 73 -15.14 1.01 -7.30
CA ARG A 73 -14.95 2.39 -7.78
C ARG A 73 -16.16 3.24 -7.38
N ASP A 74 -15.90 4.39 -6.79
CA ASP A 74 -16.93 5.39 -6.44
C ASP A 74 -16.29 6.78 -6.41
N PHE A 75 -16.03 7.32 -7.59
CA PHE A 75 -15.33 8.60 -7.74
C PHE A 75 -16.08 9.77 -7.07
N GLU A 76 -17.41 9.77 -7.07
CA GLU A 76 -18.19 10.85 -6.45
C GLU A 76 -17.98 10.88 -4.93
N ARG A 77 -18.04 9.73 -4.28
CA ARG A 77 -17.75 9.57 -2.86
C ARG A 77 -16.29 9.93 -2.54
N ASP A 78 -15.35 9.45 -3.34
CA ASP A 78 -13.92 9.68 -3.16
C ASP A 78 -13.57 11.16 -3.32
N SER A 79 -14.17 11.83 -4.31
CA SER A 79 -14.02 13.27 -4.53
C SER A 79 -14.52 14.09 -3.33
N LYS A 80 -15.71 13.78 -2.80
CA LYS A 80 -16.25 14.44 -1.60
C LYS A 80 -15.34 14.23 -0.38
N LEU A 81 -14.82 13.02 -0.21
CA LEU A 81 -13.92 12.73 0.89
C LEU A 81 -12.61 13.52 0.75
N CYS A 82 -11.98 13.52 -0.43
CA CYS A 82 -10.76 14.28 -0.70
C CYS A 82 -10.96 15.78 -0.44
N GLU A 83 -12.06 16.35 -0.90
CA GLU A 83 -12.39 17.77 -0.66
C GLU A 83 -12.54 18.07 0.83
N SER A 84 -13.24 17.22 1.58
CA SER A 84 -13.41 17.37 3.03
C SER A 84 -12.10 17.27 3.82
N LEU A 85 -11.08 16.61 3.26
CA LEU A 85 -9.75 16.44 3.85
C LEU A 85 -8.75 17.51 3.38
N GLY A 86 -9.19 18.46 2.56
CA GLY A 86 -8.37 19.57 2.09
C GLY A 86 -7.43 19.22 0.94
N ALA A 87 -7.76 18.22 0.11
CA ALA A 87 -7.04 18.00 -1.14
C ALA A 87 -7.26 19.19 -2.10
N ASP A 88 -6.20 19.59 -2.79
CA ASP A 88 -6.24 20.69 -3.77
C ASP A 88 -6.56 20.17 -5.18
N LEU A 89 -6.08 18.94 -5.49
CA LEU A 89 -6.25 18.32 -6.78
C LEU A 89 -6.43 16.80 -6.66
N ILE A 90 -7.38 16.25 -7.44
CA ILE A 90 -7.45 14.82 -7.74
C ILE A 90 -7.03 14.62 -9.19
N PHE A 91 -6.04 13.75 -9.40
CA PHE A 91 -5.68 13.22 -10.71
C PHE A 91 -6.35 11.87 -10.91
N CYS A 92 -7.37 11.82 -11.78
CA CYS A 92 -8.18 10.63 -12.07
C CYS A 92 -8.14 10.33 -13.59
N PRO A 93 -7.03 9.77 -14.10
CA PRO A 93 -6.87 9.49 -15.52
C PRO A 93 -7.55 8.18 -15.91
N GLU A 94 -7.90 8.07 -17.20
CA GLU A 94 -8.25 6.78 -17.80
C GLU A 94 -6.97 5.95 -18.07
N PRO A 95 -7.06 4.60 -18.12
CA PRO A 95 -5.92 3.76 -18.44
C PRO A 95 -5.21 4.12 -19.76
N SER A 96 -5.95 4.55 -20.78
CA SER A 96 -5.41 5.02 -22.05
C SER A 96 -4.55 6.28 -21.94
N GLU A 97 -4.83 7.16 -20.96
CA GLU A 97 -3.99 8.33 -20.69
C GLU A 97 -2.66 7.94 -20.06
N MET A 98 -2.69 6.91 -19.21
CA MET A 98 -1.48 6.45 -18.53
C MET A 98 -0.63 5.49 -19.36
N TYR A 99 -1.24 4.73 -20.27
CA TYR A 99 -0.55 3.68 -21.03
C TYR A 99 -0.96 3.71 -22.51
N HIS A 100 -0.04 4.20 -23.37
CA HIS A 100 -0.15 4.16 -24.82
C HIS A 100 0.89 3.18 -25.35
N ASP A 101 0.51 1.95 -25.63
CA ASP A 101 1.40 0.87 -26.11
C ASP A 101 2.74 0.84 -25.34
N PRO A 102 2.73 0.53 -24.03
CA PRO A 102 3.87 0.76 -23.13
C PRO A 102 4.98 -0.28 -23.38
N HIS A 103 6.20 0.20 -23.61
CA HIS A 103 7.42 -0.61 -23.74
C HIS A 103 8.44 -0.36 -22.61
N ALA A 104 8.25 0.72 -21.81
CA ALA A 104 9.13 1.05 -20.70
C ALA A 104 8.45 0.71 -19.37
N PHE A 105 9.17 -0.02 -18.51
CA PHE A 105 8.71 -0.43 -17.20
C PHE A 105 9.81 -0.23 -16.17
N VAL A 106 9.42 -0.11 -14.89
CA VAL A 106 10.33 -0.08 -13.74
C VAL A 106 10.11 -1.33 -12.91
N SER A 107 11.20 -2.03 -12.58
CA SER A 107 11.19 -3.20 -11.68
C SER A 107 12.26 -3.06 -10.62
N ILE A 108 12.05 -3.71 -9.50
CA ILE A 108 13.00 -3.84 -8.41
C ILE A 108 13.24 -5.33 -8.19
N ASP A 109 14.48 -5.74 -8.26
CA ASP A 109 14.89 -7.11 -7.99
C ASP A 109 15.01 -7.35 -6.48
N THR A 110 15.09 -8.60 -6.06
CA THR A 110 15.30 -9.04 -4.67
C THR A 110 14.12 -8.72 -3.74
N LEU A 111 13.82 -7.44 -3.48
CA LEU A 111 12.73 -7.03 -2.57
C LEU A 111 11.35 -7.46 -3.09
N SER A 112 11.20 -7.62 -4.40
CA SER A 112 9.94 -8.04 -5.05
C SER A 112 9.79 -9.55 -5.20
N GLU A 113 10.77 -10.35 -4.76
CA GLU A 113 10.79 -11.80 -5.00
C GLU A 113 10.22 -12.62 -3.82
N THR A 114 9.97 -11.96 -2.69
CA THR A 114 9.43 -12.59 -1.47
C THR A 114 8.01 -12.13 -1.18
N LEU A 115 7.39 -12.66 -0.14
CA LEU A 115 6.08 -12.24 0.36
C LEU A 115 5.02 -12.11 -0.75
N CYS A 116 4.40 -10.93 -0.89
CA CYS A 116 3.42 -10.66 -1.95
C CYS A 116 4.00 -10.81 -3.36
N GLY A 117 5.27 -10.48 -3.57
CA GLY A 117 5.88 -10.58 -4.90
C GLY A 117 6.05 -12.02 -5.37
N LYS A 118 6.27 -12.97 -4.44
CA LYS A 118 6.33 -14.40 -4.76
C LYS A 118 5.00 -14.94 -5.30
N THR A 119 3.88 -14.51 -4.74
CA THR A 119 2.53 -14.96 -5.13
C THR A 119 1.91 -14.10 -6.23
N ARG A 120 2.44 -12.89 -6.44
CA ARG A 120 1.97 -11.90 -7.41
C ARG A 120 3.15 -11.37 -8.27
N PRO A 121 3.74 -12.17 -9.15
CA PRO A 121 5.06 -11.85 -9.77
C PRO A 121 5.08 -10.59 -10.64
N ILE A 122 3.94 -10.14 -11.19
CA ILE A 122 3.87 -8.91 -11.99
C ILE A 122 3.51 -7.66 -11.16
N HIS A 123 3.04 -7.86 -9.92
CA HIS A 123 2.46 -6.80 -9.11
C HIS A 123 3.41 -5.62 -8.90
N PHE A 124 4.61 -5.87 -8.39
CA PHE A 124 5.54 -4.80 -8.06
C PHE A 124 6.14 -4.11 -9.28
N LYS A 125 6.27 -4.81 -10.42
CA LYS A 125 6.61 -4.17 -11.70
C LYS A 125 5.52 -3.15 -12.09
N GLY A 126 4.25 -3.50 -11.94
CA GLY A 126 3.14 -2.58 -12.17
C GLY A 126 3.14 -1.40 -11.18
N VAL A 127 3.36 -1.66 -9.89
CA VAL A 127 3.43 -0.62 -8.84
C VAL A 127 4.60 0.34 -9.09
N CYS A 128 5.82 -0.16 -9.28
CA CYS A 128 6.98 0.69 -9.54
C CYS A 128 6.79 1.55 -10.78
N THR A 129 6.21 0.98 -11.84
CA THR A 129 5.95 1.70 -13.09
C THR A 129 4.95 2.83 -12.89
N VAL A 130 3.78 2.56 -12.27
CA VAL A 130 2.76 3.59 -12.07
C VAL A 130 3.23 4.68 -11.11
N VAL A 131 3.91 4.30 -10.02
CA VAL A 131 4.41 5.27 -9.03
C VAL A 131 5.48 6.15 -9.66
N THR A 132 6.40 5.60 -10.46
CA THR A 132 7.37 6.37 -11.23
C THR A 132 6.69 7.38 -12.17
N LYS A 133 5.64 6.95 -12.89
CA LYS A 133 4.86 7.86 -13.75
C LYS A 133 4.21 8.97 -12.94
N LEU A 134 3.59 8.66 -11.80
CA LEU A 134 2.98 9.65 -10.92
C LEU A 134 4.02 10.64 -10.37
N PHE A 135 5.22 10.16 -10.01
CA PHE A 135 6.31 11.03 -9.57
C PHE A 135 6.77 11.99 -10.67
N HIS A 136 6.83 11.54 -11.93
CA HIS A 136 7.15 12.41 -13.05
C HIS A 136 6.01 13.35 -13.46
N ILE A 137 4.75 13.01 -13.18
CA ILE A 137 3.58 13.87 -13.49
C ILE A 137 3.44 14.97 -12.44
N VAL A 138 3.49 14.59 -11.15
CA VAL A 138 3.23 15.48 -10.02
C VAL A 138 4.51 16.14 -9.52
N ALA A 139 5.68 15.53 -9.70
CA ALA A 139 6.95 15.95 -9.15
C ALA A 139 6.83 16.40 -7.67
N PRO A 140 6.32 15.53 -6.77
CA PRO A 140 6.03 15.91 -5.40
C PRO A 140 7.31 16.08 -4.59
N ASP A 141 7.26 16.92 -3.54
CA ASP A 141 8.33 17.02 -2.55
C ASP A 141 8.23 15.85 -1.53
N ARG A 142 6.99 15.38 -1.26
CA ARG A 142 6.71 14.23 -0.40
C ARG A 142 5.62 13.34 -1.00
N ALA A 143 5.77 12.01 -0.84
CA ALA A 143 4.74 11.05 -1.22
C ALA A 143 4.40 10.11 -0.05
N TYR A 144 3.11 9.84 0.16
CA TYR A 144 2.56 9.19 1.34
C TYR A 144 2.04 7.79 1.04
N PHE A 145 2.53 6.80 1.77
CA PHE A 145 2.16 5.38 1.59
C PHE A 145 1.84 4.73 2.92
N GLY A 146 0.86 3.83 2.93
CA GLY A 146 0.46 3.11 4.13
C GLY A 146 1.43 1.98 4.50
N GLN A 147 1.79 1.87 5.78
CA GLN A 147 2.59 0.76 6.32
C GLN A 147 1.86 -0.59 6.27
N LYS A 148 0.54 -0.60 6.00
CA LYS A 148 -0.19 -1.84 5.75
C LYS A 148 0.39 -2.61 4.55
N ASP A 149 0.79 -1.91 3.52
CA ASP A 149 1.43 -2.45 2.33
C ASP A 149 2.97 -2.33 2.47
N ALA A 150 3.51 -2.91 3.57
CA ALA A 150 4.88 -2.69 4.03
C ALA A 150 5.94 -3.06 2.99
N GLN A 151 5.77 -4.18 2.27
CA GLN A 151 6.69 -4.55 1.19
C GLN A 151 6.66 -3.52 0.06
N GLN A 152 5.48 -3.01 -0.31
CA GLN A 152 5.35 -1.93 -1.30
C GLN A 152 6.09 -0.67 -0.84
N LEU A 153 5.93 -0.28 0.43
CA LEU A 153 6.62 0.88 0.99
C LEU A 153 8.15 0.73 0.93
N ALA A 154 8.67 -0.45 1.28
CA ALA A 154 10.11 -0.74 1.20
C ALA A 154 10.62 -0.69 -0.25
N ILE A 155 9.89 -1.30 -1.18
CA ILE A 155 10.20 -1.28 -2.61
C ILE A 155 10.22 0.16 -3.16
N ILE A 156 9.22 0.98 -2.81
CA ILE A 156 9.17 2.37 -3.28
C ILE A 156 10.32 3.19 -2.70
N ARG A 157 10.65 3.02 -1.41
CA ARG A 157 11.83 3.68 -0.81
C ARG A 157 13.12 3.29 -1.52
N LYS A 158 13.28 2.00 -1.82
CA LYS A 158 14.44 1.50 -2.56
C LYS A 158 14.50 2.09 -3.98
N MET A 159 13.38 2.10 -4.70
CA MET A 159 13.27 2.68 -6.02
C MET A 159 13.63 4.19 -6.03
N VAL A 160 13.14 4.94 -5.05
CA VAL A 160 13.45 6.37 -4.91
C VAL A 160 14.94 6.59 -4.68
N SER A 161 15.54 5.81 -3.78
CA SER A 161 16.98 5.86 -3.50
C SER A 161 17.83 5.49 -4.72
N ASP A 162 17.53 4.36 -5.37
CA ASP A 162 18.36 3.84 -6.46
C ASP A 162 18.26 4.66 -7.75
N LEU A 163 17.08 5.26 -8.00
CA LEU A 163 16.85 6.10 -9.17
C LEU A 163 17.07 7.60 -8.89
N ASN A 164 17.57 7.94 -7.68
CA ASN A 164 17.88 9.31 -7.27
C ASN A 164 16.70 10.29 -7.44
N PHE A 165 15.48 9.84 -7.10
CA PHE A 165 14.36 10.77 -7.02
C PHE A 165 14.54 11.73 -5.85
N ASP A 166 14.35 13.02 -6.09
CA ASP A 166 14.33 14.06 -5.05
C ASP A 166 12.93 14.14 -4.40
N ILE A 167 12.55 13.05 -3.70
CA ILE A 167 11.21 12.89 -3.09
C ILE A 167 11.37 12.20 -1.73
N GLU A 168 10.82 12.78 -0.68
CA GLU A 168 10.71 12.12 0.63
C GLU A 168 9.53 11.13 0.64
N ILE A 169 9.78 9.86 1.00
CA ILE A 169 8.75 8.84 1.14
C ILE A 169 8.31 8.72 2.60
N VAL A 170 7.09 9.14 2.88
CA VAL A 170 6.49 9.14 4.21
C VAL A 170 5.63 7.89 4.39
N GLY A 171 6.02 7.02 5.33
CA GLY A 171 5.23 5.87 5.75
C GLY A 171 4.19 6.27 6.80
N CYS A 172 2.91 5.97 6.56
CA CYS A 172 1.82 6.26 7.48
C CYS A 172 1.34 4.99 8.20
N PRO A 173 1.02 5.08 9.51
CA PRO A 173 0.60 3.91 10.30
C PRO A 173 -0.62 3.18 9.74
N ILE A 174 -0.73 1.90 10.09
CA ILE A 174 -1.90 1.08 9.74
C ILE A 174 -3.12 1.61 10.49
N ILE A 175 -4.16 1.97 9.77
CA ILE A 175 -5.47 2.28 10.34
C ILE A 175 -6.28 1.00 10.44
N ARG A 176 -6.88 0.78 11.62
CA ARG A 176 -7.67 -0.42 11.93
C ARG A 176 -9.12 -0.04 12.20
N GLU A 177 -10.01 -1.00 12.00
CA GLU A 177 -11.38 -0.93 12.50
C GLU A 177 -11.40 -1.10 14.03
N GLU A 178 -12.51 -0.80 14.69
CA GLU A 178 -12.64 -0.86 16.17
C GLU A 178 -12.30 -2.25 16.73
N ASP A 179 -12.57 -3.31 15.96
CA ASP A 179 -12.27 -4.70 16.34
C ASP A 179 -10.85 -5.16 15.94
N GLY A 180 -10.03 -4.24 15.41
CA GLY A 180 -8.62 -4.45 15.12
C GLY A 180 -8.30 -4.85 13.68
N LEU A 181 -9.29 -5.18 12.83
CA LEU A 181 -9.02 -5.53 11.44
C LEU A 181 -8.40 -4.34 10.69
N ALA A 182 -7.31 -4.56 9.96
CA ALA A 182 -6.70 -3.52 9.13
C ALA A 182 -7.68 -3.04 8.05
N LYS A 183 -7.84 -1.73 7.90
CA LYS A 183 -8.69 -1.12 6.87
C LYS A 183 -8.20 -1.49 5.47
N SER A 184 -9.14 -1.95 4.64
CA SER A 184 -8.89 -2.32 3.24
C SER A 184 -10.17 -2.19 2.42
N SER A 185 -10.04 -1.73 1.18
CA SER A 185 -11.16 -1.74 0.21
C SER A 185 -11.71 -3.16 0.00
N ARG A 186 -10.86 -4.18 0.12
CA ARG A 186 -11.25 -5.59 0.01
C ARG A 186 -12.09 -6.11 1.17
N ASN A 187 -12.15 -5.41 2.30
CA ASN A 187 -13.05 -5.79 3.41
C ASN A 187 -14.53 -5.78 3.00
N THR A 188 -14.87 -4.99 1.97
CA THR A 188 -16.24 -4.92 1.43
C THR A 188 -16.68 -6.18 0.68
N TYR A 189 -15.74 -7.05 0.31
CA TYR A 189 -16.05 -8.33 -0.35
C TYR A 189 -16.52 -9.42 0.62
N LEU A 190 -16.24 -9.24 1.92
CA LEU A 190 -16.47 -10.25 2.94
C LEU A 190 -17.95 -10.36 3.29
N SER A 191 -18.48 -11.58 3.30
CA SER A 191 -19.76 -11.87 3.96
C SER A 191 -19.67 -11.59 5.46
N PRO A 192 -20.79 -11.50 6.20
CA PRO A 192 -20.77 -11.32 7.65
C PRO A 192 -19.97 -12.41 8.40
N GLU A 193 -19.97 -13.65 7.91
CA GLU A 193 -19.20 -14.74 8.48
C GLU A 193 -17.71 -14.60 8.17
N GLU A 194 -17.37 -14.31 6.92
CA GLU A 194 -16.00 -14.06 6.49
C GLU A 194 -15.43 -12.83 7.21
N ARG A 195 -16.24 -11.78 7.43
CA ARG A 195 -15.79 -10.58 8.16
C ARG A 195 -15.40 -10.90 9.62
N LYS A 196 -16.13 -11.81 10.29
CA LYS A 196 -15.75 -12.30 11.63
C LYS A 196 -14.49 -13.16 11.57
N ALA A 197 -14.39 -14.03 10.58
CA ALA A 197 -13.23 -14.90 10.37
C ALA A 197 -11.96 -14.08 10.12
N ALA A 198 -12.05 -12.95 9.40
CA ALA A 198 -10.94 -12.07 9.07
C ALA A 198 -10.21 -11.51 10.31
N LEU A 199 -10.87 -11.46 11.46
CA LEU A 199 -10.24 -11.04 12.72
C LEU A 199 -9.08 -11.96 13.16
N CYS A 200 -8.92 -13.14 12.57
CA CYS A 200 -7.76 -13.98 12.82
C CYS A 200 -6.44 -13.28 12.46
N LEU A 201 -6.43 -12.38 11.44
CA LEU A 201 -5.24 -11.64 11.06
C LEU A 201 -4.80 -10.70 12.20
N SER A 202 -5.69 -9.84 12.69
CA SER A 202 -5.36 -8.91 13.77
C SER A 202 -5.03 -9.63 15.08
N LYS A 203 -5.68 -10.76 15.37
CA LYS A 203 -5.35 -11.61 16.53
C LYS A 203 -3.96 -12.25 16.39
N ALA A 204 -3.59 -12.71 15.18
CA ALA A 204 -2.27 -13.26 14.92
C ALA A 204 -1.18 -12.17 15.01
N VAL A 205 -1.44 -10.95 14.51
CA VAL A 205 -0.54 -9.79 14.72
C VAL A 205 -0.33 -9.56 16.21
N LYS A 206 -1.40 -9.50 17.02
CA LYS A 206 -1.32 -9.28 18.46
C LYS A 206 -0.52 -10.38 19.14
N ALA A 207 -0.78 -11.65 18.84
CA ALA A 207 -0.02 -12.78 19.38
C ALA A 207 1.46 -12.72 19.01
N GLY A 208 1.78 -12.28 17.77
CA GLY A 208 3.15 -12.07 17.33
C GLY A 208 3.83 -10.92 18.08
N GLN A 209 3.15 -9.79 18.26
CA GLN A 209 3.67 -8.63 19.01
C GLN A 209 3.90 -8.93 20.49
N GLU A 210 3.06 -9.77 21.10
CA GLU A 210 3.23 -10.20 22.50
C GLU A 210 4.37 -11.23 22.67
N ALA A 211 4.68 -11.99 21.63
CA ALA A 211 5.69 -13.05 21.66
C ALA A 211 7.09 -12.60 21.21
N ILE A 212 7.17 -11.53 20.39
CA ILE A 212 8.44 -11.11 19.79
C ILE A 212 9.40 -10.54 20.84
N HIS A 213 10.66 -10.92 20.74
CA HIS A 213 11.77 -10.35 21.51
C HIS A 213 13.08 -10.54 20.73
N ALA A 214 14.13 -9.81 21.10
CA ALA A 214 15.45 -9.94 20.46
C ALA A 214 15.93 -11.39 20.51
N GLY A 215 16.33 -11.92 19.35
CA GLY A 215 16.88 -13.27 19.20
C GLY A 215 15.84 -14.40 19.13
N ILE A 216 14.53 -14.13 19.20
CA ILE A 216 13.51 -15.20 19.05
C ILE A 216 13.69 -15.89 17.69
N PRO A 217 13.65 -17.25 17.64
CA PRO A 217 13.65 -17.98 16.38
C PRO A 217 12.39 -17.65 15.57
N ALA A 218 12.54 -17.46 14.26
CA ALA A 218 11.43 -17.14 13.36
C ALA A 218 10.33 -18.21 13.44
N GLU A 219 10.72 -19.49 13.40
CA GLU A 219 9.75 -20.59 13.40
C GLU A 219 8.92 -20.65 14.70
N GLU A 220 9.50 -20.30 15.85
CA GLU A 220 8.76 -20.22 17.11
C GLU A 220 7.71 -19.09 17.06
N LEU A 221 8.10 -17.90 16.62
CA LEU A 221 7.20 -16.76 16.50
C LEU A 221 6.07 -17.03 15.50
N LEU A 222 6.46 -17.47 14.29
CA LEU A 222 5.53 -17.71 13.20
C LEU A 222 4.60 -18.91 13.48
N GLY A 223 5.07 -19.92 14.22
CA GLY A 223 4.25 -21.04 14.68
C GLY A 223 3.10 -20.59 15.58
N LYS A 224 3.34 -19.66 16.52
CA LYS A 224 2.30 -19.06 17.36
C LYS A 224 1.26 -18.31 16.53
N MET A 225 1.70 -17.53 15.52
CA MET A 225 0.81 -16.77 14.65
C MET A 225 -0.01 -17.67 13.74
N ARG A 226 0.61 -18.70 13.14
CA ARG A 226 -0.08 -19.69 12.30
C ARG A 226 -1.18 -20.42 13.08
N ALA A 227 -0.90 -20.86 14.30
CA ALA A 227 -1.90 -21.54 15.13
C ALA A 227 -3.18 -20.71 15.35
N VAL A 228 -3.05 -19.39 15.50
CA VAL A 228 -4.21 -18.48 15.62
C VAL A 228 -5.03 -18.44 14.33
N ILE A 229 -4.37 -18.43 13.17
CA ILE A 229 -5.04 -18.37 11.87
C ILE A 229 -5.69 -19.71 11.53
N GLU A 230 -4.97 -20.82 11.73
CA GLU A 230 -5.40 -22.18 11.40
C GLU A 230 -6.57 -22.67 12.28
N ALA A 231 -6.78 -22.05 13.45
CA ALA A 231 -7.98 -22.29 14.27
C ALA A 231 -9.28 -21.78 13.60
N VAL A 232 -9.20 -21.02 12.50
CA VAL A 232 -10.37 -20.47 11.80
C VAL A 232 -10.60 -21.22 10.47
N PRO A 233 -11.67 -22.01 10.33
CA PRO A 233 -11.86 -22.87 9.16
C PRO A 233 -11.96 -22.15 7.80
N LEU A 234 -12.41 -20.90 7.79
CA LEU A 234 -12.51 -20.06 6.59
C LEU A 234 -11.18 -19.41 6.19
N ALA A 235 -10.14 -19.52 7.02
CA ALA A 235 -8.84 -18.91 6.77
C ALA A 235 -7.89 -19.91 6.10
N LYS A 236 -7.24 -19.47 5.02
CA LYS A 236 -6.19 -20.24 4.34
C LYS A 236 -4.95 -19.34 4.25
N ILE A 237 -3.87 -19.75 4.89
CA ILE A 237 -2.60 -19.02 4.84
C ILE A 237 -2.02 -19.08 3.42
N ASP A 238 -1.69 -17.90 2.88
CA ASP A 238 -0.83 -17.78 1.72
C ASP A 238 0.64 -17.73 2.18
N TYR A 239 0.95 -16.80 3.10
CA TYR A 239 2.21 -16.83 3.84
C TYR A 239 2.07 -16.19 5.23
N VAL A 240 2.91 -16.61 6.16
CA VAL A 240 3.26 -15.92 7.42
C VAL A 240 4.79 -15.97 7.50
N SER A 241 5.45 -14.81 7.46
CA SER A 241 6.91 -14.74 7.31
C SER A 241 7.50 -13.64 8.17
N MET A 242 8.73 -13.85 8.64
CA MET A 242 9.60 -12.84 9.24
C MET A 242 10.74 -12.56 8.29
N VAL A 243 10.91 -11.31 7.92
CA VAL A 243 11.93 -10.87 6.96
C VAL A 243 12.74 -9.72 7.53
N ASP A 244 13.96 -9.56 7.08
CA ASP A 244 14.76 -8.36 7.32
C ASP A 244 14.01 -7.12 6.77
N ALA A 245 13.88 -6.07 7.59
CA ALA A 245 13.07 -4.90 7.27
C ALA A 245 13.62 -4.09 6.08
N LEU A 246 14.90 -4.23 5.73
CA LEU A 246 15.54 -3.51 4.63
C LEU A 246 15.59 -4.32 3.35
N THR A 247 15.92 -5.60 3.46
CA THR A 247 16.16 -6.46 2.29
C THR A 247 14.95 -7.29 1.88
N MET A 248 13.92 -7.36 2.72
CA MET A 248 12.73 -8.22 2.55
C MET A 248 13.07 -9.71 2.41
N GLN A 249 14.31 -10.13 2.77
CA GLN A 249 14.71 -11.52 2.74
C GLN A 249 14.38 -12.23 4.06
N PRO A 250 13.98 -13.51 4.02
CA PRO A 250 13.69 -14.29 5.22
C PRO A 250 14.88 -14.30 6.20
N VAL A 251 14.58 -14.25 7.50
CA VAL A 251 15.55 -14.36 8.58
C VAL A 251 15.20 -15.51 9.51
N GLU A 252 16.21 -16.14 10.10
CA GLU A 252 16.03 -17.28 11.01
C GLU A 252 15.68 -16.85 12.43
N LYS A 253 16.03 -15.62 12.83
CA LYS A 253 15.78 -15.06 14.16
C LYS A 253 15.70 -13.53 14.11
N ALA A 254 15.08 -12.94 15.15
CA ALA A 254 14.93 -11.49 15.28
C ALA A 254 16.19 -10.86 15.92
N ASP A 255 17.34 -10.90 15.22
CA ASP A 255 18.61 -10.30 15.67
C ASP A 255 18.90 -8.94 15.03
N ARG A 256 17.95 -8.41 14.30
CA ARG A 256 17.95 -7.11 13.61
C ARG A 256 16.52 -6.61 13.43
N SER A 257 16.34 -5.41 12.91
CA SER A 257 15.01 -4.90 12.59
C SER A 257 14.33 -5.81 11.57
N VAL A 258 13.14 -6.30 11.91
CA VAL A 258 12.37 -7.25 11.10
C VAL A 258 10.96 -6.74 10.80
N LEU A 259 10.44 -7.16 9.66
CA LEU A 259 9.04 -7.10 9.32
C LEU A 259 8.43 -8.50 9.46
N VAL A 260 7.40 -8.61 10.27
CA VAL A 260 6.58 -9.83 10.36
C VAL A 260 5.29 -9.58 9.57
N ALA A 261 5.13 -10.29 8.47
CA ALA A 261 4.06 -10.05 7.52
C ALA A 261 3.29 -11.32 7.18
N MET A 262 2.01 -11.17 6.91
CA MET A 262 1.15 -12.27 6.52
C MET A 262 0.22 -11.88 5.37
N ALA A 263 -0.16 -12.90 4.59
CA ALA A 263 -1.29 -12.86 3.70
C ALA A 263 -2.16 -14.11 3.93
N VAL A 264 -3.46 -13.89 4.04
CA VAL A 264 -4.42 -14.93 4.37
C VAL A 264 -5.65 -14.78 3.47
N TYR A 265 -6.07 -15.86 2.85
CA TYR A 265 -7.36 -15.91 2.17
C TYR A 265 -8.45 -16.17 3.20
N ILE A 266 -9.48 -15.33 3.21
CA ILE A 266 -10.74 -15.58 3.90
C ILE A 266 -11.79 -15.85 2.82
N GLY A 267 -12.20 -17.11 2.70
CA GLY A 267 -12.91 -17.54 1.51
C GLY A 267 -12.08 -17.26 0.24
N LYS A 268 -12.57 -16.37 -0.64
CA LYS A 268 -11.87 -15.95 -1.86
C LYS A 268 -11.07 -14.66 -1.69
N THR A 269 -11.29 -13.93 -0.61
CA THR A 269 -10.70 -12.60 -0.40
C THR A 269 -9.33 -12.71 0.25
N ARG A 270 -8.30 -12.22 -0.44
CA ARG A 270 -6.93 -12.16 0.09
C ARG A 270 -6.72 -10.89 0.90
N LEU A 271 -6.44 -11.05 2.18
CA LEU A 271 -6.15 -9.97 3.12
C LEU A 271 -4.70 -10.03 3.58
N ILE A 272 -4.12 -8.88 3.92
CA ILE A 272 -2.76 -8.76 4.45
C ILE A 272 -2.75 -7.98 5.75
N ASP A 273 -1.80 -8.31 6.61
CA ASP A 273 -1.48 -7.55 7.81
C ASP A 273 0.00 -7.74 8.18
N ASN A 274 0.53 -6.87 9.02
CA ASN A 274 1.93 -6.93 9.43
C ASN A 274 2.19 -6.12 10.69
N PHE A 275 3.41 -6.28 11.24
CA PHE A 275 4.02 -5.39 12.21
C PHE A 275 5.54 -5.42 12.06
N SER A 276 6.19 -4.35 12.49
CA SER A 276 7.65 -4.25 12.54
C SER A 276 8.14 -4.39 13.98
N TYR A 277 9.36 -4.92 14.12
CA TYR A 277 10.09 -4.98 15.38
C TYR A 277 11.52 -4.46 15.17
N GLU A 278 11.91 -3.53 16.01
CA GLU A 278 13.27 -2.95 16.01
C GLU A 278 14.04 -3.53 17.20
N VAL A 279 15.28 -3.99 16.95
CA VAL A 279 16.19 -4.55 17.97
C VAL A 279 17.05 -3.43 18.58
#